data_2f203a965f43fb9ec64fb1b065802856
#
_entry.id   2f203a965f43fb9ec64fb1b065802856
#
_cell.length_a   1.000
_cell.length_b   1.000
_cell.length_c   1.000
_cell.angle_alpha   90.00
_cell.angle_beta   90.00
_cell.angle_gamma   90.00
#
_symmetry.space_group_name_H-M   'P 1'
#
loop_
_entity.id
_entity.type
_entity.pdbx_description
1 polymer ?
#
loop_
_entity_poly.entity_id
_entity_poly.type
_entity_poly.pdbx_seq_one_letter_code
_entity_poly.pdbx_strand_id
1 'polypeptide(L)'
;MAPAPAARTHHGGMTARRHIRASLLAAGAILATVLPAACSSGGTTTLCHSETHPVSGGTYTVMNNEWHSDAAQCITTDGTASFTVANSSIANTTHGSPGGYPLIYRGCHWGACTPGSGLPIRVSGIGTGTVITSWRTTQPGGSNRYNVTYDIWFNRAPTTSGQPDGAELMIWLNRHGPVHPAGSRVASDVGIDGRSYHVYLRQSRWNTITYLMTTGATSVRHLDLQPLVAYAVSQGYIQDSWYLIGVEAGFELWRGGAGLATDSFSVKVAGGGSP
;
A
#
# COMPACT_ATOMS: atom_id res chain seq x y z
N MET A 1 -28.79 50.97 5.87
CA MET A 1 -30.19 51.42 5.86
C MET A 1 -31.07 50.21 5.92
N ALA A 2 -31.80 50.15 6.99
CA ALA A 2 -32.73 49.15 7.49
C ALA A 2 -33.98 48.96 6.60
N PRO A 3 -35.00 48.16 7.02
CA PRO A 3 -35.11 47.21 8.13
C PRO A 3 -35.88 45.90 7.79
N ALA A 4 -35.92 44.99 8.77
CA ALA A 4 -36.82 43.83 8.82
C ALA A 4 -38.31 44.22 9.10
N PRO A 5 -39.27 43.29 9.00
CA PRO A 5 -40.33 43.18 10.00
C PRO A 5 -40.53 41.75 10.53
N ALA A 6 -40.64 41.57 11.73
CA ALA A 6 -41.56 41.46 12.85
C ALA A 6 -42.51 40.25 12.80
N ALA A 7 -42.52 39.56 13.93
CA ALA A 7 -43.28 38.39 14.34
C ALA A 7 -44.82 38.62 14.44
N ARG A 8 -45.56 37.50 14.34
CA ARG A 8 -46.90 37.41 14.96
C ARG A 8 -47.06 36.06 15.68
N THR A 9 -47.36 36.22 16.95
CA THR A 9 -47.85 35.19 17.87
C THR A 9 -49.37 34.99 17.68
N HIS A 10 -49.81 33.74 17.79
CA HIS A 10 -51.21 33.47 18.18
C HIS A 10 -51.29 32.36 19.23
N HIS A 11 -51.91 32.78 20.33
CA HIS A 11 -52.36 31.96 21.47
C HIS A 11 -53.70 31.26 21.17
N GLY A 12 -53.96 30.18 21.89
CA GLY A 12 -55.25 29.54 22.12
C GLY A 12 -55.18 28.04 22.01
N GLY A 13 -55.52 27.23 22.93
CA GLY A 13 -56.35 27.28 24.12
C GLY A 13 -56.56 25.82 24.57
N MET A 14 -56.52 25.60 25.86
CA MET A 14 -56.70 24.34 26.58
C MET A 14 -58.06 23.69 26.32
N THR A 15 -58.12 22.34 26.17
CA THR A 15 -59.16 21.51 26.77
C THR A 15 -58.63 20.15 27.17
N ALA A 16 -58.70 19.88 28.47
CA ALA A 16 -58.43 18.60 29.09
C ALA A 16 -59.58 17.65 28.91
N ARG A 17 -59.30 16.42 28.50
CA ARG A 17 -60.22 15.26 28.72
C ARG A 17 -59.45 14.09 29.32
N ARG A 18 -59.86 13.75 30.57
CA ARG A 18 -59.50 12.53 31.27
C ARG A 18 -60.21 11.34 30.58
N HIS A 19 -59.48 10.26 30.27
CA HIS A 19 -60.05 8.93 30.15
C HIS A 19 -59.06 7.90 30.66
N ILE A 20 -59.41 7.31 31.75
CA ILE A 20 -59.47 5.92 32.24
C ILE A 20 -58.36 4.96 31.70
N ARG A 21 -57.64 4.44 32.66
CA ARG A 21 -56.66 3.34 32.54
C ARG A 21 -57.37 2.01 32.24
N ALA A 22 -56.88 1.31 31.21
CA ALA A 22 -57.04 -0.11 31.09
C ALA A 22 -55.65 -0.72 30.93
N SER A 23 -55.20 -1.44 31.93
CA SER A 23 -53.95 -2.20 31.90
C SER A 23 -54.19 -3.50 31.13
N LEU A 24 -53.57 -3.67 30.01
CA LEU A 24 -53.44 -4.95 29.31
C LEU A 24 -51.98 -5.40 29.41
N LEU A 25 -51.77 -6.45 30.19
CA LEU A 25 -50.54 -7.22 30.25
C LEU A 25 -50.40 -7.97 28.93
N ALA A 26 -49.57 -7.52 28.04
CA ALA A 26 -49.14 -8.26 26.86
C ALA A 26 -47.84 -8.99 27.20
N ALA A 27 -47.90 -10.31 27.32
CA ALA A 27 -46.71 -11.16 27.40
C ALA A 27 -46.00 -11.11 26.03
N GLY A 28 -44.89 -10.38 25.97
CA GLY A 28 -44.04 -10.31 24.78
C GLY A 28 -43.14 -11.54 24.69
N ALA A 29 -43.46 -12.47 23.79
CA ALA A 29 -42.51 -13.50 23.38
C ALA A 29 -41.36 -12.83 22.61
N ILE A 30 -40.16 -12.86 23.22
CA ILE A 30 -38.92 -12.44 22.55
C ILE A 30 -38.58 -13.56 21.53
N LEU A 31 -38.91 -13.34 20.27
CA LEU A 31 -38.40 -14.15 19.16
C LEU A 31 -36.94 -13.74 18.94
N ALA A 32 -35.98 -14.51 19.45
CA ALA A 32 -34.58 -14.36 19.09
C ALA A 32 -34.41 -14.77 17.64
N THR A 33 -34.39 -13.77 16.74
CA THR A 33 -33.96 -13.95 15.34
C THR A 33 -32.47 -14.24 15.34
N VAL A 34 -32.08 -15.50 15.24
CA VAL A 34 -30.74 -15.91 14.89
C VAL A 34 -30.52 -15.49 13.44
N LEU A 35 -29.86 -14.36 13.23
CA LEU A 35 -29.34 -13.99 11.91
C LEU A 35 -28.29 -15.03 11.53
N PRO A 36 -28.41 -15.70 10.38
CA PRO A 36 -27.34 -16.54 9.89
C PRO A 36 -26.13 -15.65 9.66
N ALA A 37 -25.00 -16.00 10.29
CA ALA A 37 -23.71 -15.44 9.92
C ALA A 37 -23.53 -15.74 8.42
N ALA A 38 -23.58 -14.71 7.58
CA ALA A 38 -23.23 -14.84 6.18
C ALA A 38 -21.77 -15.27 6.14
N CYS A 39 -21.52 -16.55 5.90
CA CYS A 39 -20.23 -17.02 5.41
C CYS A 39 -20.03 -16.30 4.09
N SER A 40 -19.24 -15.23 4.09
CA SER A 40 -18.70 -14.63 2.90
C SER A 40 -17.90 -15.75 2.22
N SER A 41 -18.44 -16.36 1.19
CA SER A 41 -17.69 -17.20 0.27
C SER A 41 -16.67 -16.26 -0.37
N GLY A 42 -15.43 -16.33 0.08
CA GLY A 42 -14.32 -15.55 -0.43
C GLY A 42 -14.10 -15.89 -1.91
N GLY A 43 -14.79 -15.17 -2.79
CA GLY A 43 -14.59 -15.29 -4.23
C GLY A 43 -13.23 -14.69 -4.59
N THR A 44 -12.49 -15.36 -5.47
CA THR A 44 -11.27 -14.82 -6.06
C THR A 44 -11.63 -13.67 -7.01
N THR A 45 -11.04 -12.50 -6.80
CA THR A 45 -11.15 -11.34 -7.69
C THR A 45 -9.98 -11.34 -8.66
N THR A 46 -10.24 -11.15 -9.94
CA THR A 46 -9.22 -10.98 -10.98
C THR A 46 -9.14 -9.52 -11.37
N LEU A 47 -7.93 -8.98 -11.43
CA LEU A 47 -7.62 -7.60 -11.83
C LEU A 47 -6.67 -7.62 -13.01
N CYS A 48 -6.99 -6.86 -14.06
CA CYS A 48 -6.16 -6.72 -15.25
C CYS A 48 -5.89 -5.22 -15.50
N HIS A 49 -5.02 -4.88 -16.44
CA HIS A 49 -4.63 -3.51 -16.74
C HIS A 49 -4.14 -2.75 -15.49
N SER A 50 -4.73 -1.60 -15.19
CA SER A 50 -4.40 -0.81 -14.00
C SER A 50 -5.49 -0.90 -12.91
N GLU A 51 -6.27 -2.01 -12.92
CA GLU A 51 -7.33 -2.21 -11.93
C GLU A 51 -6.76 -2.40 -10.52
N THR A 52 -7.52 -1.91 -9.55
CA THR A 52 -7.20 -1.96 -8.12
C THR A 52 -8.31 -2.61 -7.32
N HIS A 53 -7.94 -3.22 -6.19
CA HIS A 53 -8.93 -3.77 -5.26
C HIS A 53 -8.48 -3.57 -3.80
N PRO A 54 -9.34 -3.00 -2.93
CA PRO A 54 -9.04 -2.93 -1.51
C PRO A 54 -9.11 -4.33 -0.88
N VAL A 55 -8.13 -4.66 -0.07
CA VAL A 55 -8.02 -5.97 0.61
C VAL A 55 -7.83 -5.79 2.11
N SER A 56 -8.04 -6.86 2.89
CA SER A 56 -7.94 -6.85 4.36
C SER A 56 -8.76 -5.72 4.98
N GLY A 57 -10.04 -5.59 4.55
CA GLY A 57 -10.95 -4.56 5.05
C GLY A 57 -10.56 -3.13 4.65
N GLY A 58 -9.84 -2.95 3.55
CA GLY A 58 -9.36 -1.65 3.06
C GLY A 58 -8.03 -1.19 3.67
N THR A 59 -7.41 -2.00 4.53
CA THR A 59 -6.09 -1.69 5.10
C THR A 59 -5.01 -1.58 4.03
N TYR A 60 -5.12 -2.37 2.98
CA TYR A 60 -4.23 -2.40 1.82
C TYR A 60 -5.03 -2.30 0.52
N THR A 61 -4.34 -1.96 -0.55
CA THR A 61 -4.86 -2.06 -1.91
C THR A 61 -3.90 -2.91 -2.74
N VAL A 62 -4.44 -3.86 -3.51
CA VAL A 62 -3.69 -4.54 -4.57
C VAL A 62 -3.97 -3.87 -5.91
N MET A 63 -2.97 -3.86 -6.79
CA MET A 63 -3.03 -3.24 -8.12
C MET A 63 -2.28 -4.09 -9.13
N ASN A 64 -2.87 -4.32 -10.31
CA ASN A 64 -2.19 -5.06 -11.38
C ASN A 64 -1.10 -4.23 -12.07
N ASN A 65 -1.30 -2.90 -12.19
CA ASN A 65 -0.31 -1.91 -12.62
C ASN A 65 0.51 -2.28 -13.87
N GLU A 66 -0.17 -2.50 -14.98
CA GLU A 66 0.45 -2.44 -16.31
C GLU A 66 0.79 -0.99 -16.65
N TRP A 67 2.08 -0.68 -16.90
CA TRP A 67 2.45 0.73 -17.11
C TRP A 67 3.40 0.98 -18.29
N HIS A 68 4.09 -0.03 -18.77
CA HIS A 68 5.08 0.12 -19.86
C HIS A 68 5.04 -1.05 -20.85
N SER A 69 3.89 -1.68 -21.01
CA SER A 69 3.62 -2.76 -21.95
C SER A 69 2.12 -2.83 -22.23
N ASP A 70 1.75 -3.12 -23.46
CA ASP A 70 0.37 -3.49 -23.85
C ASP A 70 0.14 -5.00 -23.77
N ALA A 71 1.12 -5.76 -23.27
CA ALA A 71 1.04 -7.21 -23.12
C ALA A 71 0.11 -7.56 -21.96
N ALA A 72 -0.77 -8.54 -22.16
CA ALA A 72 -1.73 -8.97 -21.16
C ALA A 72 -1.04 -9.37 -19.85
N GLN A 73 -1.50 -8.80 -18.75
CA GLN A 73 -1.13 -9.12 -17.37
C GLN A 73 -2.39 -9.07 -16.51
N CYS A 74 -2.59 -10.06 -15.64
CA CYS A 74 -3.64 -10.04 -14.65
C CYS A 74 -3.13 -10.66 -13.34
N ILE A 75 -3.67 -10.15 -12.21
CA ILE A 75 -3.47 -10.73 -10.87
C ILE A 75 -4.79 -11.25 -10.33
N THR A 76 -4.70 -12.15 -9.37
CA THR A 76 -5.85 -12.62 -8.57
C THR A 76 -5.60 -12.39 -7.10
N THR A 77 -6.66 -12.06 -6.35
CA THR A 77 -6.64 -11.93 -4.89
C THR A 77 -7.88 -12.58 -4.28
N ASP A 78 -7.74 -13.10 -3.08
CA ASP A 78 -8.83 -13.65 -2.25
C ASP A 78 -9.40 -12.61 -1.26
N GLY A 79 -8.97 -11.33 -1.37
CA GLY A 79 -9.37 -10.25 -0.47
C GLY A 79 -8.54 -10.16 0.81
N THR A 80 -7.56 -11.04 1.02
CA THR A 80 -6.54 -10.91 2.08
C THR A 80 -5.36 -10.07 1.60
N ALA A 81 -4.35 -9.84 2.47
CA ALA A 81 -3.12 -9.12 2.08
C ALA A 81 -2.21 -10.02 1.23
N SER A 82 -2.76 -10.55 0.14
CA SER A 82 -2.13 -11.46 -0.80
C SER A 82 -2.60 -11.22 -2.24
N PHE A 83 -1.77 -11.57 -3.21
CA PHE A 83 -2.17 -11.67 -4.62
C PHE A 83 -1.22 -12.60 -5.38
N THR A 84 -1.67 -13.11 -6.52
CA THR A 84 -0.86 -13.93 -7.45
C THR A 84 -0.93 -13.33 -8.85
N VAL A 85 0.20 -13.27 -9.54
CA VAL A 85 0.23 -12.99 -10.98
C VAL A 85 -0.34 -14.22 -11.71
N ALA A 86 -1.59 -14.12 -12.14
CA ALA A 86 -2.34 -15.21 -12.75
C ALA A 86 -1.82 -15.51 -14.17
N ASN A 87 -1.53 -14.43 -14.92
CA ASN A 87 -0.91 -14.51 -16.25
C ASN A 87 -0.06 -13.27 -16.51
N SER A 88 0.93 -13.41 -17.39
CA SER A 88 1.69 -12.29 -17.95
C SER A 88 2.32 -12.69 -19.28
N SER A 89 2.06 -11.89 -20.30
CA SER A 89 2.68 -12.01 -21.63
C SER A 89 3.79 -10.98 -21.85
N ILE A 90 4.24 -10.30 -20.81
CA ILE A 90 5.30 -9.28 -20.88
C ILE A 90 6.57 -9.93 -21.44
N ALA A 91 7.20 -9.25 -22.41
CA ALA A 91 8.40 -9.68 -23.10
C ALA A 91 9.35 -8.52 -23.40
N ASN A 92 9.53 -7.62 -22.44
CA ASN A 92 10.44 -6.49 -22.52
C ASN A 92 11.91 -6.95 -22.47
N THR A 93 12.81 -6.13 -22.97
CA THR A 93 14.25 -6.37 -22.86
C THR A 93 14.71 -6.10 -21.42
N THR A 94 15.65 -6.89 -20.90
CA THR A 94 16.16 -6.73 -19.54
C THR A 94 17.05 -5.51 -19.33
N HIS A 95 17.42 -4.81 -20.41
CA HIS A 95 18.16 -3.54 -20.37
C HIS A 95 17.23 -2.31 -20.41
N GLY A 96 15.93 -2.52 -20.64
CA GLY A 96 14.91 -1.48 -20.64
C GLY A 96 14.12 -1.45 -19.33
N SER A 97 13.03 -0.68 -19.35
CA SER A 97 12.07 -0.64 -18.24
C SER A 97 11.26 -1.93 -18.15
N PRO A 98 10.80 -2.32 -16.95
CA PRO A 98 9.81 -3.39 -16.80
C PRO A 98 8.51 -3.03 -17.52
N GLY A 99 7.70 -4.02 -17.84
CA GLY A 99 6.43 -3.84 -18.52
C GLY A 99 5.25 -3.62 -17.57
N GLY A 100 5.39 -4.05 -16.31
CA GLY A 100 4.38 -3.90 -15.28
C GLY A 100 4.99 -4.07 -13.90
N TYR A 101 4.24 -3.63 -12.89
CA TYR A 101 4.60 -3.74 -11.47
C TYR A 101 3.35 -4.11 -10.67
N PRO A 102 2.87 -5.37 -10.71
CA PRO A 102 1.80 -5.82 -9.83
C PRO A 102 2.24 -5.72 -8.37
N LEU A 103 1.41 -5.07 -7.54
CA LEU A 103 1.81 -4.66 -6.20
C LEU A 103 0.65 -4.70 -5.19
N ILE A 104 1.03 -4.66 -3.92
CA ILE A 104 0.18 -4.34 -2.77
C ILE A 104 0.78 -3.15 -2.04
N TYR A 105 -0.07 -2.23 -1.56
CA TYR A 105 0.42 -1.05 -0.87
C TYR A 105 -0.40 -0.62 0.34
N ARG A 106 0.25 0.12 1.23
CA ARG A 106 -0.33 0.93 2.30
C ARG A 106 0.18 2.36 2.20
N GLY A 107 -0.68 3.35 2.39
CA GLY A 107 -0.40 4.76 2.14
C GLY A 107 -0.87 5.16 0.76
N CYS A 108 -0.10 5.95 0.02
CA CYS A 108 -0.53 6.54 -1.23
C CYS A 108 0.34 6.11 -2.41
N HIS A 109 -0.33 5.63 -3.46
CA HIS A 109 0.22 5.36 -4.78
C HIS A 109 -0.37 6.38 -5.76
N TRP A 110 0.44 7.32 -6.29
CA TRP A 110 0.05 8.31 -7.33
C TRP A 110 -1.28 9.04 -7.04
N GLY A 111 -1.55 9.34 -5.77
CA GLY A 111 -2.77 10.03 -5.32
C GLY A 111 -3.90 9.12 -4.86
N ALA A 112 -3.85 7.81 -5.15
CA ALA A 112 -4.77 6.83 -4.60
C ALA A 112 -4.25 6.35 -3.23
N CYS A 113 -5.00 6.59 -2.15
CA CYS A 113 -4.55 6.34 -0.79
C CYS A 113 -5.42 5.32 -0.05
N THR A 114 -4.79 4.44 0.75
CA THR A 114 -5.52 3.58 1.69
C THR A 114 -5.96 4.38 2.91
N PRO A 115 -7.16 4.16 3.44
CA PRO A 115 -7.63 4.87 4.63
C PRO A 115 -6.83 4.47 5.88
N GLY A 116 -6.69 5.40 6.82
CA GLY A 116 -6.09 5.13 8.13
C GLY A 116 -4.66 4.56 8.07
N SER A 117 -3.88 4.91 7.04
CA SER A 117 -2.53 4.38 6.85
C SER A 117 -1.54 4.85 7.92
N GLY A 118 -1.78 5.99 8.54
CA GLY A 118 -0.82 6.68 9.41
C GLY A 118 0.23 7.47 8.63
N LEU A 119 0.12 7.55 7.31
CA LEU A 119 0.98 8.33 6.42
C LEU A 119 0.24 9.56 5.89
N PRO A 120 0.92 10.68 5.59
CA PRO A 120 2.38 10.84 5.52
C PRO A 120 3.07 11.02 6.89
N ILE A 121 4.33 10.58 6.99
CA ILE A 121 5.20 10.84 8.15
C ILE A 121 6.43 11.61 7.68
N ARG A 122 6.80 12.67 8.43
CA ARG A 122 8.05 13.39 8.15
C ARG A 122 9.25 12.46 8.39
N VAL A 123 10.25 12.49 7.51
CA VAL A 123 11.43 11.62 7.56
C VAL A 123 12.18 11.75 8.89
N SER A 124 12.34 12.99 9.42
CA SER A 124 12.93 13.22 10.75
C SER A 124 12.13 12.61 11.92
N GLY A 125 10.90 12.20 11.70
CA GLY A 125 10.05 11.51 12.69
C GLY A 125 10.09 9.99 12.57
N ILE A 126 10.84 9.43 11.60
CA ILE A 126 10.97 7.98 11.43
C ILE A 126 12.07 7.48 12.39
N GLY A 127 11.68 7.12 13.59
CA GLY A 127 12.54 6.44 14.57
C GLY A 127 12.48 4.91 14.42
N THR A 128 13.31 4.21 15.21
CA THR A 128 13.31 2.75 15.28
C THR A 128 11.91 2.23 15.61
N GLY A 129 11.42 1.28 14.84
CA GLY A 129 10.09 0.69 15.03
C GLY A 129 8.91 1.55 14.56
N THR A 130 9.15 2.73 13.99
CA THR A 130 8.08 3.61 13.49
C THR A 130 7.37 3.01 12.30
N VAL A 131 8.11 2.45 11.33
CA VAL A 131 7.54 1.76 10.16
C VAL A 131 8.19 0.39 10.03
N ILE A 132 7.41 -0.64 10.35
CA ILE A 132 7.82 -2.04 10.28
C ILE A 132 7.02 -2.75 9.20
N THR A 133 7.69 -3.49 8.35
CA THR A 133 7.05 -4.30 7.31
C THR A 133 7.48 -5.76 7.36
N SER A 134 6.61 -6.65 6.90
CA SER A 134 6.92 -8.05 6.65
C SER A 134 6.31 -8.48 5.33
N TRP A 135 7.03 -9.28 4.57
CA TRP A 135 6.59 -9.75 3.27
C TRP A 135 7.11 -11.17 2.99
N ARG A 136 6.24 -12.02 2.48
CA ARG A 136 6.56 -13.38 2.02
C ARG A 136 6.04 -13.57 0.61
N THR A 137 6.85 -14.22 -0.22
CA THR A 137 6.60 -14.36 -1.66
C THR A 137 6.87 -15.77 -2.16
N THR A 138 6.12 -16.16 -3.20
CA THR A 138 6.44 -17.28 -4.07
C THR A 138 7.10 -16.73 -5.33
N GLN A 139 8.24 -17.33 -5.72
CA GLN A 139 9.13 -16.83 -6.79
C GLN A 139 9.46 -17.94 -7.80
N PRO A 140 8.69 -18.07 -8.89
CA PRO A 140 8.94 -19.07 -9.91
C PRO A 140 10.21 -18.77 -10.72
N GLY A 141 10.94 -19.81 -11.08
CA GLY A 141 12.14 -19.72 -11.89
C GLY A 141 11.87 -19.77 -13.42
N GLY A 142 12.74 -20.48 -14.15
CA GLY A 142 12.60 -20.70 -15.60
C GLY A 142 12.96 -19.49 -16.45
N SER A 143 12.15 -19.21 -17.47
CA SER A 143 12.37 -18.12 -18.42
C SER A 143 11.93 -16.75 -17.91
N ASN A 144 11.35 -16.66 -16.71
CA ASN A 144 10.90 -15.42 -16.12
C ASN A 144 12.08 -14.43 -15.89
N ARG A 145 11.80 -13.14 -15.98
CA ARG A 145 12.76 -12.05 -15.68
C ARG A 145 12.02 -10.99 -14.87
N TYR A 146 12.38 -10.86 -13.60
CA TYR A 146 11.71 -9.97 -12.64
C TYR A 146 12.64 -9.59 -11.49
N ASN A 147 12.22 -8.58 -10.75
CA ASN A 147 12.69 -8.35 -9.37
C ASN A 147 11.55 -8.60 -8.37
N VAL A 148 11.92 -8.62 -7.11
CA VAL A 148 11.03 -8.69 -5.94
C VAL A 148 11.39 -7.49 -5.09
N THR A 149 10.57 -6.46 -5.08
CA THR A 149 10.96 -5.16 -4.55
C THR A 149 9.87 -4.52 -3.69
N TYR A 150 10.32 -3.83 -2.64
CA TYR A 150 9.55 -2.73 -2.06
C TYR A 150 9.84 -1.47 -2.87
N ASP A 151 8.81 -0.64 -3.04
CA ASP A 151 8.91 0.73 -3.52
C ASP A 151 8.32 1.65 -2.44
N ILE A 152 9.18 2.46 -1.83
CA ILE A 152 8.84 3.33 -0.72
C ILE A 152 8.94 4.76 -1.20
N TRP A 153 7.78 5.46 -1.21
CA TRP A 153 7.66 6.76 -1.85
C TRP A 153 7.74 7.90 -0.87
N PHE A 154 8.45 8.95 -1.28
CA PHE A 154 8.63 10.17 -0.51
C PHE A 154 8.21 11.40 -1.32
N ASN A 155 7.55 12.35 -0.65
CA ASN A 155 7.27 13.69 -1.16
C ASN A 155 8.06 14.74 -0.40
N ARG A 156 8.33 15.86 -1.06
CA ARG A 156 9.01 17.02 -0.43
C ARG A 156 8.10 17.77 0.53
N ALA A 157 6.79 17.66 0.36
CA ALA A 157 5.75 18.23 1.21
C ALA A 157 4.79 17.13 1.70
N PRO A 158 3.97 17.35 2.75
CA PRO A 158 3.01 16.37 3.27
C PRO A 158 1.77 16.23 2.37
N THR A 159 1.95 16.30 1.06
CA THR A 159 0.91 16.10 0.05
C THR A 159 0.90 14.66 -0.41
N THR A 160 -0.30 14.13 -0.69
CA THR A 160 -0.51 12.76 -1.14
C THR A 160 -1.19 12.68 -2.49
N SER A 161 -1.48 13.83 -3.11
CA SER A 161 -2.11 13.92 -4.42
C SER A 161 -1.09 13.88 -5.55
N GLY A 162 -1.42 13.16 -6.62
CA GLY A 162 -0.62 13.10 -7.84
C GLY A 162 0.66 12.29 -7.71
N GLN A 163 1.58 12.54 -8.62
CA GLN A 163 2.86 11.86 -8.70
C GLN A 163 3.80 12.26 -7.56
N PRO A 164 4.49 11.31 -6.90
CA PRO A 164 5.55 11.61 -5.93
C PRO A 164 6.66 12.47 -6.54
N ASP A 165 7.23 13.37 -5.72
CA ASP A 165 8.21 14.37 -6.19
C ASP A 165 9.54 14.38 -5.42
N GLY A 166 9.66 13.58 -4.36
CA GLY A 166 10.86 13.52 -3.52
C GLY A 166 11.81 12.41 -3.94
N ALA A 167 11.53 11.19 -3.52
CA ALA A 167 12.34 10.01 -3.80
C ALA A 167 11.50 8.73 -3.86
N GLU A 168 12.06 7.75 -4.55
CA GLU A 168 11.70 6.34 -4.55
C GLU A 168 12.83 5.56 -3.89
N LEU A 169 12.57 4.92 -2.77
CA LEU A 169 13.52 4.02 -2.13
C LEU A 169 13.07 2.60 -2.38
N MET A 170 13.80 1.89 -3.24
CA MET A 170 13.55 0.49 -3.56
C MET A 170 14.38 -0.43 -2.67
N ILE A 171 13.77 -1.53 -2.21
CA ILE A 171 14.49 -2.61 -1.53
C ILE A 171 14.27 -3.88 -2.33
N TRP A 172 15.24 -4.24 -3.17
CA TRP A 172 15.20 -5.47 -3.93
C TRP A 172 15.59 -6.64 -3.05
N LEU A 173 14.60 -7.44 -2.66
CA LEU A 173 14.83 -8.67 -1.89
C LEU A 173 15.48 -9.74 -2.75
N ASN A 174 15.14 -9.77 -4.05
CA ASN A 174 15.66 -10.75 -5.00
C ASN A 174 15.47 -10.26 -6.43
N ARG A 175 16.11 -10.96 -7.36
CA ARG A 175 15.89 -10.82 -8.80
C ARG A 175 16.07 -12.16 -9.50
N HIS A 176 15.37 -12.36 -10.60
CA HIS A 176 15.51 -13.52 -11.46
C HIS A 176 15.89 -13.10 -12.87
N GLY A 177 17.05 -13.59 -13.35
CA GLY A 177 17.66 -13.23 -14.62
C GLY A 177 18.51 -11.96 -14.59
N PRO A 178 19.00 -11.49 -15.75
CA PRO A 178 19.95 -10.40 -15.87
C PRO A 178 19.23 -9.02 -15.84
N VAL A 179 18.40 -8.80 -14.83
CA VAL A 179 17.77 -7.49 -14.58
C VAL A 179 18.64 -6.69 -13.59
N HIS A 180 18.66 -5.38 -13.74
CA HIS A 180 19.54 -4.50 -12.96
C HIS A 180 18.75 -3.30 -12.44
N PRO A 181 19.07 -2.82 -11.21
CA PRO A 181 18.54 -1.55 -10.71
C PRO A 181 18.84 -0.39 -11.64
N ALA A 182 17.95 0.60 -11.62
CA ALA A 182 18.14 1.84 -12.35
C ALA A 182 19.33 2.64 -11.81
N GLY A 183 20.04 3.34 -12.69
CA GLY A 183 21.18 4.19 -12.36
C GLY A 183 22.49 3.41 -12.20
N SER A 184 23.41 3.95 -11.40
CA SER A 184 24.75 3.40 -11.17
C SER A 184 24.92 2.89 -9.76
N ARG A 185 25.72 1.84 -9.56
CA ARG A 185 26.09 1.38 -8.23
C ARG A 185 27.01 2.39 -7.56
N VAL A 186 26.58 2.94 -6.44
CA VAL A 186 27.29 3.97 -5.66
C VAL A 186 27.98 3.40 -4.41
N ALA A 187 27.53 2.22 -3.91
CA ALA A 187 28.20 1.52 -2.82
C ALA A 187 27.99 0.00 -2.94
N SER A 188 28.91 -0.78 -2.37
CA SER A 188 28.89 -2.23 -2.35
C SER A 188 29.00 -2.74 -0.93
N ASP A 189 28.33 -3.85 -0.65
CA ASP A 189 28.40 -4.60 0.60
C ASP A 189 28.11 -3.75 1.86
N VAL A 190 27.16 -2.80 1.71
CA VAL A 190 26.73 -1.94 2.81
C VAL A 190 25.93 -2.74 3.82
N GLY A 191 26.42 -2.87 5.04
CA GLY A 191 25.73 -3.53 6.15
C GLY A 191 24.68 -2.61 6.77
N ILE A 192 23.40 -2.99 6.70
CA ILE A 192 22.29 -2.27 7.33
C ILE A 192 21.37 -3.31 8.00
N ASP A 193 21.12 -3.16 9.29
CA ASP A 193 20.19 -4.01 10.08
C ASP A 193 20.44 -5.52 9.85
N GLY A 194 21.71 -5.94 9.94
CA GLY A 194 22.13 -7.33 9.80
C GLY A 194 22.03 -7.92 8.38
N ARG A 195 21.77 -7.09 7.37
CA ARG A 195 21.72 -7.45 5.95
C ARG A 195 22.77 -6.69 5.16
N SER A 196 23.21 -7.23 4.04
CA SER A 196 24.19 -6.60 3.16
C SER A 196 23.52 -6.22 1.83
N TYR A 197 23.86 -5.02 1.33
CA TYR A 197 23.27 -4.44 0.14
C TYR A 197 24.31 -3.85 -0.80
N HIS A 198 24.07 -3.99 -2.11
CA HIS A 198 24.63 -3.07 -3.09
C HIS A 198 23.67 -1.90 -3.26
N VAL A 199 24.18 -0.68 -3.22
CA VAL A 199 23.35 0.54 -3.34
C VAL A 199 23.52 1.15 -4.72
N TYR A 200 22.40 1.43 -5.36
CA TYR A 200 22.35 2.10 -6.67
C TYR A 200 21.61 3.43 -6.53
N LEU A 201 22.00 4.40 -7.35
CA LEU A 201 21.38 5.72 -7.41
C LEU A 201 21.13 6.13 -8.84
N ARG A 202 19.89 6.51 -9.14
CA ARG A 202 19.50 7.28 -10.33
C ARG A 202 18.97 8.62 -9.88
N GLN A 203 19.55 9.69 -10.38
CA GLN A 203 19.06 11.05 -10.18
C GLN A 203 18.35 11.52 -11.44
N SER A 204 17.08 11.89 -11.32
CA SER A 204 16.24 12.38 -12.41
C SER A 204 15.22 13.37 -11.84
N ARG A 205 13.95 13.29 -12.22
CA ARG A 205 12.87 14.09 -11.66
C ARG A 205 12.72 13.87 -10.13
N TRP A 206 12.94 12.64 -9.69
CA TRP A 206 13.14 12.25 -8.29
C TRP A 206 14.37 11.34 -8.17
N ASN A 207 14.90 11.18 -6.99
CA ASN A 207 15.95 10.21 -6.73
C ASN A 207 15.35 8.80 -6.64
N THR A 208 15.89 7.84 -7.40
CA THR A 208 15.62 6.41 -7.19
C THR A 208 16.83 5.81 -6.50
N ILE A 209 16.66 5.39 -5.26
CA ILE A 209 17.68 4.72 -4.45
C ILE A 209 17.33 3.25 -4.35
N THR A 210 18.17 2.34 -4.85
CA THR A 210 17.89 0.90 -4.78
C THR A 210 18.89 0.21 -3.87
N TYR A 211 18.38 -0.45 -2.83
CA TYR A 211 19.11 -1.39 -1.99
C TYR A 211 18.89 -2.80 -2.53
N LEU A 212 19.85 -3.32 -3.29
CA LEU A 212 19.83 -4.70 -3.79
C LEU A 212 20.47 -5.61 -2.76
N MET A 213 19.71 -6.52 -2.15
CA MET A 213 20.26 -7.52 -1.23
C MET A 213 21.32 -8.37 -1.93
N THR A 214 22.49 -8.53 -1.29
CA THR A 214 23.60 -9.36 -1.83
C THR A 214 23.27 -10.85 -1.80
N THR A 215 22.38 -11.26 -0.89
CA THR A 215 21.81 -12.60 -0.82
C THR A 215 20.30 -12.49 -1.03
N GLY A 216 19.79 -13.13 -2.09
CA GLY A 216 18.35 -13.10 -2.42
C GLY A 216 17.50 -13.74 -1.32
N ALA A 217 16.29 -13.19 -1.12
CA ALA A 217 15.35 -13.67 -0.12
C ALA A 217 13.94 -13.83 -0.72
N THR A 218 13.19 -14.83 -0.24
CA THR A 218 11.77 -15.02 -0.52
C THR A 218 10.88 -14.44 0.57
N SER A 219 11.47 -14.00 1.68
CA SER A 219 10.74 -13.36 2.76
C SER A 219 11.62 -12.45 3.60
N VAL A 220 11.00 -11.42 4.15
CA VAL A 220 11.53 -10.62 5.26
C VAL A 220 10.50 -10.52 6.36
N ARG A 221 10.97 -10.55 7.60
CA ARG A 221 10.13 -10.37 8.79
C ARG A 221 10.64 -9.19 9.59
N HIS A 222 9.72 -8.36 10.08
CA HIS A 222 10.02 -7.19 10.92
C HIS A 222 11.15 -6.32 10.34
N LEU A 223 11.10 -6.06 9.04
CA LEU A 223 12.01 -5.11 8.40
C LEU A 223 11.67 -3.71 8.89
N ASP A 224 12.56 -3.12 9.68
CA ASP A 224 12.48 -1.72 10.08
C ASP A 224 13.01 -0.84 8.94
N LEU A 225 12.19 0.12 8.48
CA LEU A 225 12.59 1.02 7.41
C LEU A 225 13.56 2.11 7.89
N GLN A 226 13.59 2.40 9.20
CA GLN A 226 14.41 3.47 9.76
C GLN A 226 15.91 3.37 9.40
N PRO A 227 16.62 2.23 9.53
CA PRO A 227 18.04 2.18 9.20
C PRO A 227 18.34 2.43 7.72
N LEU A 228 17.46 1.98 6.81
CA LEU A 228 17.59 2.20 5.36
C LEU A 228 17.34 3.66 4.99
N VAL A 229 16.31 4.27 5.59
CA VAL A 229 15.99 5.69 5.42
C VAL A 229 17.11 6.55 6.00
N ALA A 230 17.62 6.23 7.21
CA ALA A 230 18.72 6.96 7.84
C ALA A 230 20.00 6.93 6.99
N TYR A 231 20.32 5.76 6.39
CA TYR A 231 21.44 5.68 5.46
C TYR A 231 21.21 6.59 4.24
N ALA A 232 20.03 6.56 3.61
CA ALA A 232 19.72 7.43 2.47
C ALA A 232 19.79 8.93 2.83
N VAL A 233 19.38 9.31 4.04
CA VAL A 233 19.52 10.69 4.56
C VAL A 233 20.98 11.05 4.76
N SER A 234 21.79 10.17 5.38
CA SER A 234 23.23 10.41 5.62
C SER A 234 24.04 10.60 4.33
N GLN A 235 23.56 9.99 3.24
CA GLN A 235 24.17 10.14 1.91
C GLN A 235 23.58 11.32 1.11
N GLY A 236 22.62 12.07 1.67
CA GLY A 236 21.95 13.19 0.99
C GLY A 236 20.98 12.79 -0.13
N TYR A 237 20.59 11.51 -0.21
CA TYR A 237 19.67 11.02 -1.24
C TYR A 237 18.20 11.34 -0.91
N ILE A 238 17.88 11.42 0.37
CA ILE A 238 16.59 11.83 0.93
C ILE A 238 16.85 12.95 1.94
N GLN A 239 15.95 13.91 2.04
CA GLN A 239 16.02 14.98 3.04
C GLN A 239 15.17 14.60 4.26
N ASP A 240 15.63 14.94 5.46
CA ASP A 240 14.92 14.73 6.73
C ASP A 240 13.64 15.57 6.84
N SER A 241 13.54 16.63 6.04
CA SER A 241 12.35 17.48 5.91
C SER A 241 11.24 16.88 5.05
N TRP A 242 11.52 15.84 4.24
CA TRP A 242 10.56 15.20 3.34
C TRP A 242 9.60 14.27 4.10
N TYR A 243 8.68 13.65 3.38
CA TYR A 243 7.61 12.85 3.97
C TYR A 243 7.50 11.50 3.27
N LEU A 244 7.51 10.42 4.04
CA LEU A 244 7.15 9.08 3.59
C LEU A 244 5.64 9.06 3.39
N ILE A 245 5.19 8.70 2.18
CA ILE A 245 3.77 8.73 1.79
C ILE A 245 3.19 7.36 1.48
N GLY A 246 4.01 6.37 1.12
CA GLY A 246 3.55 5.04 0.74
C GLY A 246 4.61 3.98 0.93
N VAL A 247 4.17 2.77 1.27
CA VAL A 247 4.97 1.54 1.33
C VAL A 247 4.30 0.53 0.43
N GLU A 248 4.95 0.19 -0.66
CA GLU A 248 4.50 -0.74 -1.68
C GLU A 248 5.41 -1.97 -1.71
N ALA A 249 4.88 -3.12 -2.16
CA ALA A 249 5.63 -4.34 -2.36
C ALA A 249 5.08 -5.09 -3.57
N GLY A 250 5.96 -5.48 -4.49
CA GLY A 250 5.54 -6.07 -5.75
C GLY A 250 6.68 -6.63 -6.58
N PHE A 251 6.37 -6.87 -7.84
CA PHE A 251 7.26 -7.52 -8.79
C PHE A 251 7.37 -6.67 -10.06
N GLU A 252 8.53 -6.09 -10.32
CA GLU A 252 8.74 -5.50 -11.65
C GLU A 252 9.00 -6.63 -12.66
N LEU A 253 8.22 -6.66 -13.73
CA LEU A 253 8.22 -7.74 -14.73
C LEU A 253 8.86 -7.27 -16.04
N TRP A 254 9.96 -7.91 -16.43
CA TRP A 254 10.56 -7.75 -17.78
C TRP A 254 10.13 -8.86 -18.73
N ARG A 255 9.92 -10.08 -18.21
CA ARG A 255 9.45 -11.20 -18.99
C ARG A 255 8.68 -12.21 -18.14
N GLY A 256 7.49 -12.59 -18.59
CA GLY A 256 6.64 -13.57 -17.90
C GLY A 256 6.21 -13.03 -16.54
N GLY A 257 6.29 -13.86 -15.51
CA GLY A 257 5.91 -13.51 -14.14
C GLY A 257 4.73 -14.32 -13.61
N ALA A 258 4.03 -15.10 -14.45
CA ALA A 258 2.94 -15.94 -13.96
C ALA A 258 3.40 -16.88 -12.84
N GLY A 259 2.61 -16.97 -11.77
CA GLY A 259 2.93 -17.73 -10.56
C GLY A 259 3.76 -16.96 -9.51
N LEU A 260 4.24 -15.73 -9.78
CA LEU A 260 4.72 -14.84 -8.73
C LEU A 260 3.57 -14.55 -7.76
N ALA A 261 3.83 -14.63 -6.46
CA ALA A 261 2.80 -14.32 -5.48
C ALA A 261 3.35 -13.56 -4.27
N THR A 262 2.55 -12.61 -3.80
CA THR A 262 2.59 -12.10 -2.44
C THR A 262 1.75 -13.04 -1.58
N ASP A 263 2.39 -13.90 -0.81
CA ASP A 263 1.70 -14.86 0.07
C ASP A 263 1.19 -14.19 1.34
N SER A 264 1.89 -13.17 1.81
CA SER A 264 1.45 -12.32 2.92
C SER A 264 2.24 -11.01 2.94
N PHE A 265 1.57 -9.93 3.30
CA PHE A 265 2.14 -8.60 3.43
C PHE A 265 1.60 -7.90 4.67
N SER A 266 2.45 -7.16 5.35
CA SER A 266 2.02 -6.29 6.45
C SER A 266 2.90 -5.04 6.56
N VAL A 267 2.27 -3.91 6.88
CA VAL A 267 2.94 -2.67 7.26
C VAL A 267 2.29 -2.15 8.54
N LYS A 268 3.11 -1.93 9.56
CA LYS A 268 2.74 -1.26 10.80
C LYS A 268 3.37 0.12 10.81
N VAL A 269 2.57 1.14 11.08
CA VAL A 269 3.01 2.52 11.26
C VAL A 269 2.69 2.90 12.71
N ALA A 270 3.73 3.11 13.53
CA ALA A 270 3.56 3.52 14.92
C ALA A 270 3.30 5.02 15.00
N GLY A 271 2.41 5.45 15.88
CA GLY A 271 2.07 6.86 16.05
C GLY A 271 1.02 7.40 15.07
N GLY A 272 0.54 6.59 14.13
CA GLY A 272 -0.65 6.89 13.33
C GLY A 272 -1.91 6.73 14.18
N GLY A 273 -2.12 7.65 15.09
CA GLY A 273 -3.43 7.81 15.73
C GLY A 273 -4.42 8.26 14.68
N SER A 274 -5.60 7.64 14.65
CA SER A 274 -6.74 8.16 13.88
C SER A 274 -6.95 9.64 14.19
N PRO A 275 -7.26 10.46 13.18
CA PRO A 275 -7.72 11.82 13.40
C PRO A 275 -8.99 11.84 14.23
#